data_5914ac634fbc589a73b0ebe89fbddf84
#
_entry.id   5914ac634fbc589a73b0ebe89fbddf84
#
_cell.length_a   1.000
_cell.length_b   1.000
_cell.length_c   1.000
_cell.angle_alpha   90.00
_cell.angle_beta   90.00
_cell.angle_gamma   90.00
#
_symmetry.space_group_name_H-M   'P 1'
#
loop_
_entity.id
_entity.type
_entity.pdbx_description
1 polymer ?
#
loop_
_entity_poly.entity_id
_entity_poly.type
_entity_poly.pdbx_seq_one_letter_code
_entity_poly.pdbx_strand_id
1 'polypeptide(L)'
;VRTLHYYDEIGLLKPTKKSDAGYRLYDDKALETLQQILFFREFDISLKEIKAVLDNPALERNQILQVQRKMLVTKKERMERLIASIDDILKGENKMDFTIFTKTEVEEMFQTMLEHMPENMRNIAIKEFGSIEQWKKHYMEVVSSEEMQKGYAKVVEWYGGKDKFLSVARTPVSKEVAESYNKRIEAILQKLIAKQNCDIDSFEVKELVGEYGFVMKQLAQIKEEKGFMMAQAQYYRNEQIKPMIDEKYGEGASDFFAQAIENYY
;
A
#
# COMPACT_ATOMS: atom_id res chain seq x y z
N VAL A 1 -2.57 -30.57 -22.42
CA VAL A 1 -2.72 -30.21 -23.85
C VAL A 1 -3.58 -28.95 -24.00
N ARG A 2 -4.83 -28.93 -23.50
CA ARG A 2 -5.78 -27.79 -23.65
C ARG A 2 -5.21 -26.45 -23.14
N THR A 3 -4.51 -26.47 -22.02
CA THR A 3 -3.89 -25.27 -21.43
C THR A 3 -2.82 -24.67 -22.34
N LEU A 4 -1.95 -25.50 -22.94
CA LEU A 4 -0.92 -25.02 -23.88
C LEU A 4 -1.51 -24.45 -25.17
N HIS A 5 -2.65 -25.00 -25.65
CA HIS A 5 -3.38 -24.44 -26.79
C HIS A 5 -3.90 -23.05 -26.46
N TYR A 6 -4.50 -22.90 -25.28
CA TYR A 6 -5.00 -21.60 -24.82
C TYR A 6 -3.88 -20.56 -24.62
N TYR A 7 -2.72 -20.98 -24.08
CA TYR A 7 -1.56 -20.09 -23.95
C TYR A 7 -1.00 -19.64 -25.32
N ASP A 8 -1.04 -20.52 -26.33
CA ASP A 8 -0.70 -20.17 -27.71
C ASP A 8 -1.71 -19.17 -28.30
N GLU A 9 -3.01 -19.39 -28.11
CA GLU A 9 -4.10 -18.53 -28.59
C GLU A 9 -4.02 -17.10 -28.04
N ILE A 10 -3.76 -16.96 -26.74
CA ILE A 10 -3.60 -15.63 -26.09
C ILE A 10 -2.22 -15.04 -26.28
N GLY A 11 -1.31 -15.74 -26.95
CA GLY A 11 0.08 -15.32 -27.21
C GLY A 11 0.95 -15.24 -25.95
N LEU A 12 0.63 -16.02 -24.91
CA LEU A 12 1.42 -16.10 -23.68
C LEU A 12 2.58 -17.09 -23.80
N LEU A 13 2.38 -18.21 -24.50
CA LEU A 13 3.39 -19.20 -24.80
C LEU A 13 3.17 -19.77 -26.23
N LYS A 14 4.07 -19.48 -27.14
CA LYS A 14 3.99 -19.99 -28.51
C LYS A 14 4.84 -21.25 -28.68
N PRO A 15 4.39 -22.23 -29.47
CA PRO A 15 5.25 -23.35 -29.83
C PRO A 15 6.41 -22.86 -30.71
N THR A 16 7.58 -23.45 -30.53
CA THR A 16 8.79 -23.14 -31.31
C THR A 16 8.63 -23.53 -32.78
N LYS A 17 7.96 -24.66 -33.02
CA LYS A 17 7.57 -25.14 -34.35
C LYS A 17 6.38 -26.08 -34.30
N LYS A 18 5.83 -26.38 -35.48
CA LYS A 18 4.84 -27.46 -35.63
C LYS A 18 5.47 -28.58 -36.42
N SER A 19 5.16 -29.84 -36.07
CA SER A 19 5.52 -31.00 -36.88
C SER A 19 4.71 -31.07 -38.17
N ASP A 20 5.13 -31.90 -39.11
CA ASP A 20 4.39 -32.15 -40.36
C ASP A 20 2.97 -32.66 -40.13
N ALA A 21 2.73 -33.36 -39.01
CA ALA A 21 1.45 -33.83 -38.56
C ALA A 21 0.63 -32.77 -37.75
N GLY A 22 1.11 -31.51 -37.69
CA GLY A 22 0.45 -30.42 -37.05
C GLY A 22 0.60 -30.32 -35.50
N TYR A 23 1.42 -31.20 -34.89
CA TYR A 23 1.69 -31.16 -33.44
C TYR A 23 2.59 -29.98 -33.08
N ARG A 24 2.25 -29.30 -31.96
CA ARG A 24 3.05 -28.23 -31.38
C ARG A 24 4.28 -28.78 -30.69
N LEU A 25 5.46 -28.25 -31.01
CA LEU A 25 6.73 -28.63 -30.42
C LEU A 25 7.32 -27.44 -29.69
N TYR A 26 7.81 -27.68 -28.48
CA TYR A 26 8.38 -26.69 -27.57
C TYR A 26 9.83 -27.04 -27.29
N ASP A 27 10.73 -26.11 -27.49
CA ASP A 27 12.13 -26.24 -27.10
C ASP A 27 12.39 -25.84 -25.64
N ASP A 28 13.63 -25.94 -25.20
CA ASP A 28 14.03 -25.64 -23.83
C ASP A 28 13.70 -24.21 -23.45
N LYS A 29 13.80 -23.24 -24.36
CA LYS A 29 13.44 -21.84 -24.10
C LYS A 29 11.94 -21.67 -23.89
N ALA A 30 11.13 -22.35 -24.67
CA ALA A 30 9.68 -22.36 -24.48
C ALA A 30 9.28 -23.07 -23.17
N LEU A 31 10.01 -24.12 -22.77
CA LEU A 31 9.82 -24.80 -21.49
C LEU A 31 10.20 -23.91 -20.31
N GLU A 32 11.30 -23.15 -20.42
CA GLU A 32 11.66 -22.14 -19.40
C GLU A 32 10.56 -21.08 -19.24
N THR A 33 10.01 -20.58 -20.35
CA THR A 33 8.87 -19.64 -20.30
C THR A 33 7.64 -20.26 -19.66
N LEU A 34 7.33 -21.52 -19.98
CA LEU A 34 6.24 -22.26 -19.34
C LEU A 34 6.45 -22.37 -17.83
N GLN A 35 7.67 -22.69 -17.41
CA GLN A 35 8.04 -22.77 -15.99
C GLN A 35 7.78 -21.45 -15.25
N GLN A 36 8.11 -20.31 -15.86
CA GLN A 36 7.83 -18.99 -15.29
C GLN A 36 6.33 -18.72 -15.20
N ILE A 37 5.56 -19.05 -16.23
CA ILE A 37 4.11 -18.91 -16.24
C ILE A 37 3.49 -19.74 -15.10
N LEU A 38 3.85 -21.00 -14.97
CA LEU A 38 3.35 -21.89 -13.93
C LEU A 38 3.71 -21.38 -12.53
N PHE A 39 4.92 -20.85 -12.36
CA PHE A 39 5.34 -20.24 -11.11
C PHE A 39 4.42 -19.07 -10.72
N PHE A 40 4.19 -18.13 -11.61
CA PHE A 40 3.31 -16.99 -11.32
C PHE A 40 1.86 -17.43 -11.05
N ARG A 41 1.39 -18.51 -11.68
CA ARG A 41 0.07 -19.10 -11.43
C ARG A 41 -0.08 -19.68 -10.01
N GLU A 42 1.01 -20.16 -9.39
CA GLU A 42 1.02 -20.59 -7.98
C GLU A 42 0.73 -19.44 -6.98
N PHE A 43 0.82 -18.19 -7.45
CA PHE A 43 0.52 -16.97 -6.69
C PHE A 43 -0.77 -16.29 -7.16
N ASP A 44 -1.64 -17.02 -7.88
CA ASP A 44 -2.92 -16.53 -8.42
C ASP A 44 -2.81 -15.28 -9.32
N ILE A 45 -1.62 -15.00 -9.87
CA ILE A 45 -1.40 -13.91 -10.81
C ILE A 45 -2.16 -14.20 -12.10
N SER A 46 -2.90 -13.22 -12.61
CA SER A 46 -3.69 -13.37 -13.82
C SER A 46 -2.80 -13.57 -15.06
N LEU A 47 -3.28 -14.31 -16.05
CA LEU A 47 -2.53 -14.54 -17.30
C LEU A 47 -2.21 -13.23 -18.05
N LYS A 48 -3.06 -12.21 -17.89
CA LYS A 48 -2.83 -10.87 -18.45
C LYS A 48 -1.63 -10.17 -17.82
N GLU A 49 -1.52 -10.24 -16.50
CA GLU A 49 -0.39 -9.66 -15.75
C GLU A 49 0.90 -10.43 -16.02
N ILE A 50 0.84 -11.77 -16.05
CA ILE A 50 1.98 -12.62 -16.41
C ILE A 50 2.50 -12.23 -17.79
N LYS A 51 1.60 -12.08 -18.76
CA LYS A 51 1.98 -11.66 -20.12
C LYS A 51 2.67 -10.30 -20.12
N ALA A 52 2.13 -9.31 -19.40
CA ALA A 52 2.74 -7.99 -19.30
C ALA A 52 4.16 -8.02 -18.71
N VAL A 53 4.42 -8.91 -17.74
CA VAL A 53 5.76 -9.11 -17.17
C VAL A 53 6.70 -9.77 -18.16
N LEU A 54 6.27 -10.85 -18.82
CA LEU A 54 7.12 -11.62 -19.75
C LEU A 54 7.40 -10.87 -21.06
N ASP A 55 6.46 -10.04 -21.52
CA ASP A 55 6.60 -9.22 -22.74
C ASP A 55 7.36 -7.91 -22.50
N ASN A 56 7.71 -7.58 -21.25
CA ASN A 56 8.41 -6.34 -20.93
C ASN A 56 9.91 -6.42 -21.29
N PRO A 57 10.38 -5.72 -22.34
CA PRO A 57 11.76 -5.79 -22.78
C PRO A 57 12.76 -5.15 -21.81
N ALA A 58 12.28 -4.38 -20.83
CA ALA A 58 13.12 -3.76 -19.79
C ALA A 58 13.43 -4.71 -18.63
N LEU A 59 12.76 -5.88 -18.55
CA LEU A 59 12.98 -6.87 -17.50
C LEU A 59 13.91 -7.98 -17.98
N GLU A 60 15.12 -8.01 -17.42
CA GLU A 60 16.04 -9.13 -17.64
C GLU A 60 15.57 -10.38 -16.85
N ARG A 61 15.94 -11.56 -17.35
CA ARG A 61 15.65 -12.88 -16.72
C ARG A 61 15.99 -12.90 -15.22
N ASN A 62 17.13 -12.34 -14.84
CA ASN A 62 17.57 -12.31 -13.45
C ASN A 62 16.64 -11.46 -12.56
N GLN A 63 16.09 -10.36 -13.09
CA GLN A 63 15.12 -9.53 -12.37
C GLN A 63 13.80 -10.28 -12.13
N ILE A 64 13.33 -11.02 -13.15
CA ILE A 64 12.13 -11.88 -12.99
C ILE A 64 12.36 -12.95 -11.92
N LEU A 65 13.53 -13.63 -11.92
CA LEU A 65 13.87 -14.62 -10.91
C LEU A 65 13.99 -14.02 -9.50
N GLN A 66 14.50 -12.79 -9.37
CA GLN A 66 14.54 -12.08 -8.08
C GLN A 66 13.14 -11.79 -7.55
N VAL A 67 12.23 -11.32 -8.41
CA VAL A 67 10.81 -11.11 -8.04
C VAL A 67 10.17 -12.43 -7.59
N GLN A 68 10.37 -13.51 -8.34
CA GLN A 68 9.86 -14.83 -7.99
C GLN A 68 10.40 -15.33 -6.65
N ARG A 69 11.72 -15.19 -6.42
CA ARG A 69 12.35 -15.56 -5.15
C ARG A 69 11.75 -14.78 -3.97
N LYS A 70 11.53 -13.48 -4.16
CA LYS A 70 10.92 -12.61 -3.14
C LYS A 70 9.49 -13.06 -2.80
N MET A 71 8.66 -13.37 -3.81
CA MET A 71 7.32 -13.88 -3.61
C MET A 71 7.32 -15.20 -2.81
N LEU A 72 8.26 -16.11 -3.11
CA LEU A 72 8.44 -17.36 -2.35
C LEU A 72 8.83 -17.10 -0.89
N VAL A 73 9.74 -16.17 -0.63
CA VAL A 73 10.14 -15.80 0.74
C VAL A 73 8.94 -15.27 1.52
N THR A 74 8.18 -14.35 0.95
CA THR A 74 6.96 -13.81 1.58
C THR A 74 5.92 -14.91 1.88
N LYS A 75 5.71 -15.84 0.93
CA LYS A 75 4.78 -16.97 1.13
C LYS A 75 5.28 -17.92 2.22
N LYS A 76 6.57 -18.20 2.25
CA LYS A 76 7.21 -19.01 3.30
C LYS A 76 7.00 -18.39 4.68
N GLU A 77 7.33 -17.11 4.86
CA GLU A 77 7.16 -16.40 6.13
C GLU A 77 5.70 -16.41 6.60
N ARG A 78 4.74 -16.27 5.68
CA ARG A 78 3.32 -16.41 6.01
C ARG A 78 2.96 -17.80 6.49
N MET A 79 3.46 -18.87 5.81
CA MET A 79 3.22 -20.26 6.21
C MET A 79 3.84 -20.58 7.57
N GLU A 80 5.06 -20.09 7.83
CA GLU A 80 5.74 -20.29 9.12
C GLU A 80 4.93 -19.66 10.28
N ARG A 81 4.34 -18.46 10.06
CA ARG A 81 3.47 -17.83 11.06
C ARG A 81 2.18 -18.61 11.30
N LEU A 82 1.53 -19.10 10.24
CA LEU A 82 0.33 -19.93 10.38
C LEU A 82 0.62 -21.21 11.15
N ILE A 83 1.76 -21.84 10.88
CA ILE A 83 2.21 -23.04 11.63
C ILE A 83 2.44 -22.68 13.10
N ALA A 84 3.17 -21.60 13.39
CA ALA A 84 3.41 -21.15 14.75
C ALA A 84 2.10 -20.85 15.51
N SER A 85 1.14 -20.20 14.86
CA SER A 85 -0.18 -19.94 15.42
C SER A 85 -0.95 -21.25 15.76
N ILE A 86 -0.86 -22.24 14.89
CA ILE A 86 -1.46 -23.58 15.15
C ILE A 86 -0.74 -24.26 16.32
N ASP A 87 0.59 -24.20 16.36
CA ASP A 87 1.39 -24.78 17.43
C ASP A 87 1.07 -24.16 18.80
N ASP A 88 0.83 -22.84 18.83
CA ASP A 88 0.43 -22.13 20.05
C ASP A 88 -0.99 -22.54 20.51
N ILE A 89 -1.93 -22.70 19.57
CA ILE A 89 -3.27 -23.22 19.88
C ILE A 89 -3.19 -24.64 20.42
N LEU A 90 -2.35 -25.50 19.83
CA LEU A 90 -2.16 -26.90 20.29
C LEU A 90 -1.55 -26.97 21.70
N LYS A 91 -0.76 -25.98 22.10
CA LYS A 91 -0.21 -25.83 23.47
C LYS A 91 -1.20 -25.22 24.45
N GLY A 92 -2.40 -24.83 23.99
CA GLY A 92 -3.42 -24.16 24.80
C GLY A 92 -3.21 -22.65 24.93
N GLU A 93 -2.26 -22.06 24.19
CA GLU A 93 -2.04 -20.63 24.09
C GLU A 93 -2.89 -20.08 22.94
N ASN A 94 -4.05 -19.52 23.26
CA ASN A 94 -4.95 -18.98 22.24
C ASN A 94 -4.52 -17.55 21.82
N LYS A 95 -3.37 -17.44 21.13
CA LYS A 95 -2.88 -16.17 20.56
C LYS A 95 -3.23 -16.11 19.07
N MET A 96 -4.18 -15.24 18.72
CA MET A 96 -4.45 -14.95 17.30
C MET A 96 -3.30 -14.10 16.72
N ASP A 97 -2.71 -14.55 15.62
CA ASP A 97 -1.72 -13.75 14.88
C ASP A 97 -2.44 -12.68 14.04
N PHE A 98 -2.32 -11.41 14.46
CA PHE A 98 -2.87 -10.24 13.78
C PHE A 98 -1.87 -9.61 12.79
N THR A 99 -0.79 -10.30 12.46
CA THR A 99 0.27 -9.76 11.62
C THR A 99 -0.19 -9.58 10.18
N ILE A 100 -0.36 -8.33 9.75
CA ILE A 100 -0.73 -7.96 8.37
C ILE A 100 0.49 -8.03 7.45
N PHE A 101 1.64 -7.51 7.91
CA PHE A 101 2.85 -7.43 7.12
C PHE A 101 3.92 -8.41 7.61
N THR A 102 4.57 -9.08 6.66
CA THR A 102 5.77 -9.88 6.93
C THR A 102 6.95 -8.98 7.26
N LYS A 103 7.99 -9.54 7.91
CA LYS A 103 9.23 -8.80 8.17
C LYS A 103 9.85 -8.23 6.88
N THR A 104 9.82 -9.00 5.79
CA THR A 104 10.31 -8.58 4.48
C THR A 104 9.54 -7.38 3.95
N GLU A 105 8.20 -7.39 4.08
CA GLU A 105 7.38 -6.26 3.65
C GLU A 105 7.60 -5.00 4.49
N VAL A 106 7.76 -5.15 5.81
CA VAL A 106 8.10 -4.03 6.71
C VAL A 106 9.48 -3.45 6.36
N GLU A 107 10.46 -4.30 6.06
CA GLU A 107 11.79 -3.88 5.61
C GLU A 107 11.74 -3.09 4.30
N GLU A 108 10.94 -3.52 3.34
CA GLU A 108 10.73 -2.80 2.09
C GLU A 108 10.04 -1.46 2.29
N MET A 109 9.03 -1.40 3.16
CA MET A 109 8.38 -0.14 3.52
C MET A 109 9.40 0.86 4.09
N PHE A 110 10.32 0.40 4.95
CA PHE A 110 11.40 1.24 5.47
C PHE A 110 12.35 1.72 4.37
N GLN A 111 12.78 0.84 3.47
CA GLN A 111 13.68 1.20 2.36
C GLN A 111 13.03 2.23 1.43
N THR A 112 11.78 2.00 1.04
CA THR A 112 11.04 2.95 0.19
C THR A 112 10.87 4.31 0.87
N MET A 113 10.55 4.32 2.17
CA MET A 113 10.49 5.55 2.96
C MET A 113 11.83 6.29 2.92
N LEU A 114 12.93 5.58 3.13
CA LEU A 114 14.28 6.14 3.15
C LEU A 114 14.69 6.74 1.79
N GLU A 115 14.33 6.08 0.69
CA GLU A 115 14.62 6.53 -0.68
C GLU A 115 13.90 7.84 -1.05
N HIS A 116 12.67 8.00 -0.54
CA HIS A 116 11.84 9.18 -0.85
C HIS A 116 11.92 10.29 0.20
N MET A 117 12.64 10.04 1.31
CA MET A 117 12.75 11.00 2.40
C MET A 117 13.73 12.13 2.06
N PRO A 118 13.36 13.40 2.28
CA PRO A 118 14.28 14.53 2.17
C PRO A 118 15.51 14.39 3.06
N GLU A 119 16.66 14.84 2.58
CA GLU A 119 17.96 14.71 3.27
C GLU A 119 17.95 15.34 4.67
N ASN A 120 17.33 16.52 4.83
CA ASN A 120 17.18 17.18 6.12
C ASN A 120 16.43 16.31 7.14
N MET A 121 15.36 15.61 6.74
CA MET A 121 14.59 14.71 7.59
C MET A 121 15.39 13.46 7.95
N ARG A 122 16.15 12.93 6.99
CA ARG A 122 17.06 11.80 7.23
C ARG A 122 18.13 12.16 8.27
N ASN A 123 18.70 13.36 8.18
CA ASN A 123 19.71 13.84 9.13
C ASN A 123 19.14 14.02 10.56
N ILE A 124 17.88 14.48 10.68
CA ILE A 124 17.18 14.56 11.97
C ILE A 124 17.01 13.15 12.56
N ALA A 125 16.52 12.19 11.76
CA ALA A 125 16.33 10.82 12.23
C ALA A 125 17.65 10.15 12.63
N ILE A 126 18.73 10.36 11.87
CA ILE A 126 20.07 9.85 12.24
C ILE A 126 20.55 10.46 13.56
N LYS A 127 20.28 11.75 13.78
CA LYS A 127 20.65 12.41 15.04
C LYS A 127 19.87 11.85 16.24
N GLU A 128 18.61 11.51 16.04
CA GLU A 128 17.73 10.96 17.08
C GLU A 128 18.06 9.50 17.39
N PHE A 129 18.22 8.66 16.38
CA PHE A 129 18.41 7.21 16.54
C PHE A 129 19.88 6.76 16.51
N GLY A 130 20.83 7.67 16.24
CA GLY A 130 22.27 7.38 16.20
C GLY A 130 22.76 6.87 14.82
N SER A 131 22.02 6.00 14.13
CA SER A 131 22.34 5.54 12.78
C SER A 131 21.10 5.07 12.04
N ILE A 132 21.23 4.90 10.71
CA ILE A 132 20.14 4.32 9.87
C ILE A 132 19.82 2.89 10.32
N GLU A 133 20.82 2.10 10.72
CA GLU A 133 20.63 0.72 11.17
C GLU A 133 19.85 0.66 12.49
N GLN A 134 20.18 1.53 13.44
CA GLN A 134 19.46 1.62 14.72
C GLN A 134 18.02 2.12 14.50
N TRP A 135 17.84 3.11 13.64
CA TRP A 135 16.50 3.57 13.25
C TRP A 135 15.71 2.46 12.55
N LYS A 136 16.31 1.75 11.59
CA LYS A 136 15.68 0.59 10.93
C LYS A 136 15.23 -0.46 11.95
N LYS A 137 16.10 -0.80 12.91
CA LYS A 137 15.76 -1.76 13.96
C LYS A 137 14.55 -1.30 14.76
N HIS A 138 14.55 -0.05 15.22
CA HIS A 138 13.42 0.54 15.94
C HIS A 138 12.13 0.54 15.09
N TYR A 139 12.22 0.96 13.84
CA TYR A 139 11.09 0.93 12.91
C TYR A 139 10.50 -0.49 12.75
N MET A 140 11.37 -1.48 12.56
CA MET A 140 10.97 -2.88 12.44
C MET A 140 10.26 -3.38 13.71
N GLU A 141 10.76 -3.04 14.88
CA GLU A 141 10.14 -3.39 16.16
C GLU A 141 8.77 -2.75 16.33
N VAL A 142 8.65 -1.45 16.07
CA VAL A 142 7.39 -0.70 16.22
C VAL A 142 6.34 -1.21 15.22
N VAL A 143 6.67 -1.28 13.93
CA VAL A 143 5.71 -1.68 12.88
C VAL A 143 5.29 -3.14 13.03
N SER A 144 6.17 -4.01 13.55
CA SER A 144 5.85 -5.41 13.81
C SER A 144 5.11 -5.63 15.14
N SER A 145 4.91 -4.60 15.96
CA SER A 145 4.14 -4.74 17.21
C SER A 145 2.67 -5.09 16.93
N GLU A 146 2.04 -5.85 17.82
CA GLU A 146 0.64 -6.28 17.68
C GLU A 146 -0.31 -5.09 17.54
N GLU A 147 -0.07 -4.02 18.30
CA GLU A 147 -0.88 -2.80 18.27
C GLU A 147 -0.83 -2.13 16.89
N MET A 148 0.37 -1.94 16.34
CA MET A 148 0.56 -1.36 15.02
C MET A 148 -0.02 -2.23 13.92
N GLN A 149 0.15 -3.55 14.00
CA GLN A 149 -0.42 -4.48 13.02
C GLN A 149 -1.96 -4.46 13.03
N LYS A 150 -2.59 -4.36 14.20
CA LYS A 150 -4.06 -4.16 14.31
C LYS A 150 -4.51 -2.83 13.69
N GLY A 151 -3.74 -1.77 13.90
CA GLY A 151 -3.99 -0.47 13.26
C GLY A 151 -3.90 -0.56 11.73
N TYR A 152 -2.88 -1.20 11.21
CA TYR A 152 -2.70 -1.41 9.77
C TYR A 152 -3.81 -2.24 9.12
N ALA A 153 -4.47 -3.14 9.85
CA ALA A 153 -5.61 -3.88 9.32
C ALA A 153 -6.69 -2.94 8.77
N LYS A 154 -7.04 -1.89 9.52
CA LYS A 154 -8.01 -0.86 9.08
C LYS A 154 -7.46 -0.03 7.92
N VAL A 155 -6.18 0.37 8.00
CA VAL A 155 -5.54 1.18 6.95
C VAL A 155 -5.53 0.43 5.62
N VAL A 156 -5.20 -0.84 5.62
CA VAL A 156 -5.19 -1.70 4.43
C VAL A 156 -6.57 -1.78 3.76
N GLU A 157 -7.65 -1.76 4.54
CA GLU A 157 -9.02 -1.75 4.00
C GLU A 157 -9.30 -0.48 3.18
N TRP A 158 -8.78 0.69 3.58
CA TRP A 158 -8.96 1.94 2.82
C TRP A 158 -8.36 1.88 1.42
N TYR A 159 -7.31 1.10 1.23
CA TYR A 159 -6.69 0.87 -0.06
C TYR A 159 -7.39 -0.21 -0.89
N GLY A 160 -8.30 -0.97 -0.29
CA GLY A 160 -8.97 -2.10 -0.93
C GLY A 160 -8.15 -3.39 -0.87
N GLY A 161 -7.26 -3.50 0.12
CA GLY A 161 -6.49 -4.70 0.42
C GLY A 161 -4.97 -4.45 0.49
N LYS A 162 -4.28 -5.43 1.07
CA LYS A 162 -2.85 -5.38 1.35
C LYS A 162 -1.99 -5.13 0.11
N ASP A 163 -2.26 -5.85 -1.00
CA ASP A 163 -1.45 -5.74 -2.22
C ASP A 163 -1.54 -4.33 -2.81
N LYS A 164 -2.73 -3.72 -2.74
CA LYS A 164 -2.92 -2.35 -3.20
C LYS A 164 -2.21 -1.35 -2.30
N PHE A 165 -2.31 -1.51 -0.98
CA PHE A 165 -1.56 -0.70 -0.02
C PHE A 165 -0.05 -0.75 -0.31
N LEU A 166 0.52 -1.95 -0.43
CA LEU A 166 1.95 -2.13 -0.71
C LEU A 166 2.35 -1.55 -2.08
N SER A 167 1.47 -1.65 -3.09
CA SER A 167 1.71 -1.04 -4.40
C SER A 167 1.81 0.48 -4.31
N VAL A 168 0.90 1.13 -3.58
CA VAL A 168 0.93 2.58 -3.35
C VAL A 168 2.14 2.98 -2.52
N ALA A 169 2.46 2.23 -1.46
CA ALA A 169 3.63 2.49 -0.63
C ALA A 169 4.95 2.43 -1.42
N ARG A 170 5.05 1.55 -2.43
CA ARG A 170 6.24 1.42 -3.30
C ARG A 170 6.36 2.51 -4.36
N THR A 171 5.23 3.10 -4.76
CA THR A 171 5.18 4.13 -5.81
C THR A 171 4.40 5.36 -5.32
N PRO A 172 4.97 6.11 -4.36
CA PRO A 172 4.33 7.35 -3.89
C PRO A 172 4.21 8.35 -5.04
N VAL A 173 3.25 9.26 -4.92
CA VAL A 173 3.11 10.37 -5.86
C VAL A 173 4.38 11.22 -5.89
N SER A 174 4.72 11.81 -7.06
CA SER A 174 5.90 12.67 -7.14
C SER A 174 5.77 13.87 -6.22
N LYS A 175 6.92 14.45 -5.82
CA LYS A 175 6.97 15.61 -4.93
C LYS A 175 6.14 16.78 -5.47
N GLU A 176 6.25 17.07 -6.76
CA GLU A 176 5.53 18.17 -7.42
C GLU A 176 4.01 17.94 -7.37
N VAL A 177 3.58 16.69 -7.59
CA VAL A 177 2.17 16.31 -7.51
C VAL A 177 1.67 16.43 -6.08
N ALA A 178 2.43 15.93 -5.09
CA ALA A 178 2.08 16.05 -3.68
C ALA A 178 1.98 17.52 -3.23
N GLU A 179 2.92 18.37 -3.63
CA GLU A 179 2.88 19.81 -3.34
C GLU A 179 1.65 20.49 -3.95
N SER A 180 1.25 20.11 -5.17
CA SER A 180 0.05 20.62 -5.80
C SER A 180 -1.22 20.26 -5.03
N TYR A 181 -1.36 18.99 -4.62
CA TYR A 181 -2.47 18.55 -3.79
C TYR A 181 -2.48 19.24 -2.41
N ASN A 182 -1.32 19.37 -1.76
CA ASN A 182 -1.22 20.06 -0.47
C ASN A 182 -1.63 21.54 -0.54
N LYS A 183 -1.25 22.25 -1.61
CA LYS A 183 -1.73 23.63 -1.84
C LYS A 183 -3.25 23.69 -2.00
N ARG A 184 -3.83 22.74 -2.71
CA ARG A 184 -5.29 22.65 -2.88
C ARG A 184 -5.99 22.34 -1.55
N ILE A 185 -5.48 21.40 -0.77
CA ILE A 185 -5.98 21.07 0.57
C ILE A 185 -5.95 22.33 1.46
N GLU A 186 -4.84 23.03 1.49
CA GLU A 186 -4.70 24.25 2.27
C GLU A 186 -5.75 25.30 1.87
N ALA A 187 -5.94 25.52 0.57
CA ALA A 187 -6.95 26.47 0.08
C ALA A 187 -8.38 26.05 0.44
N ILE A 188 -8.69 24.75 0.46
CA ILE A 188 -10.00 24.24 0.90
C ILE A 188 -10.20 24.46 2.40
N LEU A 189 -9.19 24.12 3.23
CA LEU A 189 -9.26 24.30 4.67
C LEU A 189 -9.39 25.78 5.07
N GLN A 190 -8.74 26.69 4.37
CA GLN A 190 -8.89 28.15 4.56
C GLN A 190 -10.34 28.61 4.23
N LYS A 191 -10.94 28.09 3.17
CA LYS A 191 -12.34 28.38 2.84
C LYS A 191 -13.29 27.77 3.86
N LEU A 192 -13.00 26.56 4.32
CA LEU A 192 -13.83 25.83 5.28
C LEU A 192 -13.83 26.55 6.63
N ILE A 193 -12.67 26.99 7.14
CA ILE A 193 -12.62 27.71 8.42
C ILE A 193 -13.33 29.09 8.34
N ALA A 194 -13.34 29.74 7.20
CA ALA A 194 -14.11 30.95 7.00
C ALA A 194 -15.64 30.75 7.17
N LYS A 195 -16.09 29.48 7.17
CA LYS A 195 -17.48 29.07 7.42
C LYS A 195 -17.73 28.57 8.85
N GLN A 196 -16.77 28.71 9.78
CA GLN A 196 -16.86 28.19 11.15
C GLN A 196 -18.12 28.65 11.90
N ASN A 197 -18.63 29.86 11.61
CA ASN A 197 -19.83 30.41 12.23
C ASN A 197 -21.12 30.17 11.41
N CYS A 198 -21.02 29.41 10.30
CA CYS A 198 -22.18 29.04 9.50
C CYS A 198 -22.83 27.76 10.04
N ASP A 199 -24.04 27.47 9.56
CA ASP A 199 -24.66 26.18 9.80
C ASP A 199 -23.79 25.06 9.16
N ILE A 200 -23.39 24.10 9.99
CA ILE A 200 -22.52 22.99 9.57
C ILE A 200 -23.20 22.09 8.53
N ASP A 201 -24.53 22.09 8.51
CA ASP A 201 -25.35 21.38 7.55
C ASP A 201 -25.55 22.14 6.23
N SER A 202 -25.04 23.38 6.14
CA SER A 202 -25.17 24.20 4.92
C SER A 202 -24.52 23.51 3.70
N PHE A 203 -25.08 23.82 2.53
CA PHE A 203 -24.58 23.29 1.26
C PHE A 203 -23.10 23.63 1.05
N GLU A 204 -22.71 24.85 1.38
CA GLU A 204 -21.34 25.34 1.21
C GLU A 204 -20.32 24.58 2.07
N VAL A 205 -20.67 24.25 3.33
CA VAL A 205 -19.80 23.45 4.20
C VAL A 205 -19.68 22.03 3.63
N LYS A 206 -20.81 21.41 3.25
CA LYS A 206 -20.83 20.06 2.66
C LYS A 206 -20.05 19.98 1.34
N GLU A 207 -20.16 20.99 0.48
CA GLU A 207 -19.39 21.08 -0.77
C GLU A 207 -17.89 21.11 -0.50
N LEU A 208 -17.43 21.94 0.44
CA LEU A 208 -16.03 22.05 0.82
C LEU A 208 -15.48 20.77 1.45
N VAL A 209 -16.25 20.10 2.31
CA VAL A 209 -15.85 18.81 2.89
C VAL A 209 -15.78 17.73 1.83
N GLY A 210 -16.73 17.67 0.88
CA GLY A 210 -16.69 16.75 -0.24
C GLY A 210 -15.49 16.99 -1.16
N GLU A 211 -15.16 18.26 -1.45
CA GLU A 211 -13.94 18.61 -2.22
C GLU A 211 -12.68 18.18 -1.45
N TYR A 212 -12.64 18.42 -0.14
CA TYR A 212 -11.53 18.01 0.71
C TYR A 212 -11.33 16.48 0.68
N GLY A 213 -12.39 15.71 0.89
CA GLY A 213 -12.35 14.24 0.84
C GLY A 213 -11.87 13.73 -0.52
N PHE A 214 -12.39 14.28 -1.61
CA PHE A 214 -11.94 13.93 -2.95
C PHE A 214 -10.44 14.17 -3.15
N VAL A 215 -9.92 15.34 -2.75
CA VAL A 215 -8.51 15.68 -2.91
C VAL A 215 -7.63 14.78 -2.04
N MET A 216 -8.02 14.53 -0.79
CA MET A 216 -7.33 13.61 0.10
C MET A 216 -7.28 12.19 -0.44
N LYS A 217 -8.39 11.71 -1.01
CA LYS A 217 -8.46 10.40 -1.68
C LYS A 217 -7.47 10.26 -2.84
N GLN A 218 -7.35 11.30 -3.67
CA GLN A 218 -6.41 11.31 -4.79
C GLN A 218 -4.96 11.32 -4.30
N LEU A 219 -4.64 12.19 -3.33
CA LEU A 219 -3.30 12.29 -2.75
C LEU A 219 -2.87 10.98 -2.09
N ALA A 220 -3.73 10.40 -1.27
CA ALA A 220 -3.46 9.17 -0.55
C ALA A 220 -3.64 7.90 -1.43
N GLN A 221 -4.19 8.03 -2.64
CA GLN A 221 -4.47 6.92 -3.56
C GLN A 221 -5.35 5.82 -2.95
N ILE A 222 -6.28 6.19 -2.06
CA ILE A 222 -7.18 5.25 -1.38
C ILE A 222 -8.42 4.94 -2.21
N LYS A 223 -9.04 3.80 -1.93
CA LYS A 223 -10.29 3.36 -2.55
C LYS A 223 -11.51 3.76 -1.69
N GLU A 224 -11.42 3.51 -0.40
CA GLU A 224 -12.47 3.76 0.57
C GLU A 224 -12.26 5.13 1.24
N GLU A 225 -13.14 6.08 0.97
CA GLU A 225 -13.00 7.48 1.36
C GLU A 225 -13.55 7.74 2.76
N LYS A 226 -14.72 7.19 3.08
CA LYS A 226 -15.43 7.46 4.36
C LYS A 226 -14.58 7.08 5.56
N GLY A 227 -14.07 5.86 5.62
CA GLY A 227 -13.26 5.39 6.75
C GLY A 227 -11.99 6.21 6.94
N PHE A 228 -11.33 6.57 5.83
CA PHE A 228 -10.17 7.44 5.86
C PHE A 228 -10.51 8.85 6.39
N MET A 229 -11.60 9.46 5.91
CA MET A 229 -12.02 10.80 6.36
C MET A 229 -12.50 10.79 7.81
N MET A 230 -13.15 9.72 8.26
CA MET A 230 -13.49 9.56 9.69
C MET A 230 -12.24 9.46 10.56
N ALA A 231 -11.18 8.79 10.10
CA ALA A 231 -9.88 8.80 10.80
C ALA A 231 -9.23 10.19 10.78
N GLN A 232 -9.39 10.96 9.70
CA GLN A 232 -8.93 12.34 9.62
C GLN A 232 -9.67 13.24 10.62
N ALA A 233 -10.97 13.03 10.83
CA ALA A 233 -11.72 13.74 11.87
C ALA A 233 -11.17 13.42 13.27
N GLN A 234 -10.89 12.16 13.56
CA GLN A 234 -10.27 11.76 14.83
C GLN A 234 -8.85 12.35 15.00
N TYR A 235 -8.08 12.44 13.92
CA TYR A 235 -6.77 13.11 13.93
C TYR A 235 -6.89 14.58 14.37
N TYR A 236 -7.87 15.32 13.86
CA TYR A 236 -8.11 16.70 14.29
C TYR A 236 -8.53 16.81 15.76
N ARG A 237 -9.18 15.80 16.34
CA ARG A 237 -9.57 15.76 17.76
C ARG A 237 -8.45 15.32 18.69
N ASN A 238 -7.31 14.86 18.16
CA ASN A 238 -6.19 14.40 18.97
C ASN A 238 -5.60 15.57 19.78
N GLU A 239 -5.44 15.37 21.09
CA GLU A 239 -4.98 16.41 22.03
C GLU A 239 -3.60 17.00 21.69
N GLN A 240 -2.72 16.22 21.04
CA GLN A 240 -1.41 16.68 20.62
C GLN A 240 -1.45 17.48 19.30
N ILE A 241 -2.42 17.20 18.44
CA ILE A 241 -2.58 17.81 17.11
C ILE A 241 -3.44 19.07 17.16
N LYS A 242 -4.48 19.07 18.00
CA LYS A 242 -5.43 20.17 18.15
C LYS A 242 -4.75 21.53 18.33
N PRO A 243 -3.77 21.72 19.24
CA PRO A 243 -3.12 23.02 19.41
C PRO A 243 -2.40 23.51 18.14
N MET A 244 -1.81 22.62 17.37
CA MET A 244 -1.11 22.96 16.12
C MET A 244 -2.06 23.41 15.02
N ILE A 245 -3.24 22.78 14.95
CA ILE A 245 -4.29 23.15 13.99
C ILE A 245 -4.92 24.47 14.37
N ASP A 246 -5.24 24.65 15.65
CA ASP A 246 -5.85 25.88 16.16
C ASP A 246 -4.88 27.08 16.08
N GLU A 247 -3.57 26.89 16.28
CA GLU A 247 -2.55 27.91 16.04
C GLU A 247 -2.52 28.34 14.57
N LYS A 248 -2.66 27.38 13.65
CA LYS A 248 -2.55 27.64 12.21
C LYS A 248 -3.81 28.27 11.61
N TYR A 249 -4.98 27.83 12.02
CA TYR A 249 -6.27 28.18 11.38
C TYR A 249 -7.20 29.03 12.26
N GLY A 250 -6.87 29.20 13.54
CA GLY A 250 -7.67 29.91 14.51
C GLY A 250 -8.30 29.00 15.58
N GLU A 251 -8.65 29.59 16.72
CA GLU A 251 -9.21 28.87 17.86
C GLU A 251 -10.48 28.08 17.47
N GLY A 252 -10.54 26.79 17.85
CA GLY A 252 -11.65 25.88 17.58
C GLY A 252 -11.68 25.32 16.15
N ALA A 253 -10.69 25.63 15.32
CA ALA A 253 -10.61 25.12 13.95
C ALA A 253 -10.57 23.61 13.89
N SER A 254 -9.81 22.97 14.78
CA SER A 254 -9.67 21.52 14.80
C SER A 254 -10.99 20.83 15.11
N ASP A 255 -11.75 21.33 16.08
CA ASP A 255 -13.07 20.78 16.42
C ASP A 255 -14.07 21.00 15.28
N PHE A 256 -14.04 22.17 14.65
CA PHE A 256 -14.90 22.47 13.52
C PHE A 256 -14.61 21.58 12.31
N PHE A 257 -13.35 21.39 11.95
CA PHE A 257 -12.98 20.47 10.85
C PHE A 257 -13.42 19.04 11.14
N ALA A 258 -13.18 18.54 12.36
CA ALA A 258 -13.62 17.22 12.76
C ALA A 258 -15.14 17.06 12.65
N GLN A 259 -15.90 18.01 13.21
CA GLN A 259 -17.35 17.98 13.19
C GLN A 259 -17.93 18.11 11.78
N ALA A 260 -17.35 18.96 10.92
CA ALA A 260 -17.78 19.10 9.53
C ALA A 260 -17.59 17.79 8.73
N ILE A 261 -16.47 17.08 8.95
CA ILE A 261 -16.22 15.79 8.32
C ILE A 261 -17.21 14.74 8.84
N GLU A 262 -17.37 14.61 10.16
CA GLU A 262 -18.28 13.65 10.80
C GLU A 262 -19.75 13.86 10.35
N ASN A 263 -20.13 15.11 10.11
CA ASN A 263 -21.48 15.44 9.66
C ASN A 263 -21.73 15.16 8.17
N TYR A 264 -20.68 15.17 7.35
CA TYR A 264 -20.77 14.91 5.91
C TYR A 264 -20.79 13.41 5.60
N TYR A 265 -20.02 12.59 6.32
CA TYR A 265 -19.84 11.15 6.07
C TYR A 265 -20.73 10.26 6.95
#